data_232dad28095b08004d9c2d196c8c7a35
#
_entry.id   232dad28095b08004d9c2d196c8c7a35
#
_cell.length_a   1.000
_cell.length_b   1.000
_cell.length_c   1.000
_cell.angle_alpha   90.00
_cell.angle_beta   90.00
_cell.angle_gamma   90.00
#
_symmetry.space_group_name_H-M   'P 1'
#
loop_
_entity.id
_entity.type
_entity.pdbx_description
1 polymer ?
#
loop_
_entity_poly.entity_id
_entity_poly.type
_entity_poly.pdbx_seq_one_letter_code
_entity_poly.pdbx_strand_id
1 'polypeptide(L)'
;MYIPDDLVEEIRSRNDIVDIVSSRIKLQKKGSSYFGLCPFHNEKSPSFSVSPNKQMFYCFGCGEGGNVFSFLMKYDNLTFSEALKELADRAGIELPDVRMSAEERNRSDLKNTVYDINKEAARYYHYLLETETGNNARAYFNKRELSNGLGVSGIKSDDLYHYIKNKGYNDGQMKESGLFIYDEKGAHDRFRNRVMFPIINTNNKVIGFGGRVMGEGQPKYLNSPETIVFDKGRNLYGLNAAKNSRKNNIIICEGYMDVISMHQAGFNQAVASLGTALTDGQANLIKRYVKDVLVCYDSDGPGTKASLRAIGIFRNAGLRTKVINMEPCKDADEFIKTYGADAFQKRIDDAENSFLYEVRILERNYDLNDPAGKTSFFNEVSV
;
A
#
# COMPACT_ATOMS: atom_id res chain seq x y z
N MET A 1 24.21 -10.70 -2.02
CA MET A 1 24.86 -10.24 -0.78
C MET A 1 25.23 -11.51 0.00
N TYR A 2 26.51 -11.89 0.02
CA TYR A 2 26.98 -12.98 0.87
C TYR A 2 27.54 -12.37 2.16
N ILE A 3 26.84 -12.59 3.25
CA ILE A 3 27.28 -12.21 4.58
C ILE A 3 27.61 -13.53 5.29
N PRO A 4 28.80 -13.67 5.85
CA PRO A 4 29.18 -14.89 6.56
C PRO A 4 28.17 -15.23 7.67
N ASP A 5 27.78 -16.49 7.77
CA ASP A 5 26.78 -16.95 8.74
C ASP A 5 27.23 -16.72 10.20
N ASP A 6 28.53 -16.77 10.46
CA ASP A 6 29.15 -16.47 11.75
C ASP A 6 28.95 -15.01 12.17
N LEU A 7 29.07 -14.06 11.22
CA LEU A 7 28.81 -12.64 11.48
C LEU A 7 27.32 -12.38 11.74
N VAL A 8 26.43 -13.03 11.00
CA VAL A 8 24.99 -12.93 11.24
C VAL A 8 24.63 -13.44 12.63
N GLU A 9 25.27 -14.55 13.04
CA GLU A 9 25.07 -15.14 14.35
C GLU A 9 25.67 -14.28 15.48
N GLU A 10 26.82 -13.65 15.25
CA GLU A 10 27.41 -12.69 16.18
C GLU A 10 26.48 -11.49 16.40
N ILE A 11 25.95 -10.90 15.32
CA ILE A 11 25.00 -9.79 15.40
C ILE A 11 23.75 -10.23 16.14
N ARG A 12 23.22 -11.43 15.84
CA ARG A 12 22.07 -11.99 16.53
C ARG A 12 22.32 -12.13 18.04
N SER A 13 23.49 -12.68 18.42
CA SER A 13 23.81 -12.96 19.82
C SER A 13 24.00 -11.72 20.68
N ARG A 14 24.43 -10.59 20.07
CA ARG A 14 24.59 -9.29 20.75
C ARG A 14 23.29 -8.47 20.87
N ASN A 15 22.21 -8.93 20.28
CA ASN A 15 20.92 -8.25 20.32
C ASN A 15 19.88 -9.12 21.07
N ASP A 16 19.65 -8.81 22.34
CA ASP A 16 18.64 -9.50 23.13
C ASP A 16 17.23 -9.24 22.55
N ILE A 17 16.51 -10.32 22.29
CA ILE A 17 15.18 -10.22 21.68
C ILE A 17 14.16 -9.53 22.59
N VAL A 18 14.30 -9.66 23.92
CA VAL A 18 13.38 -9.00 24.86
C VAL A 18 13.54 -7.50 24.78
N ASP A 19 14.78 -7.01 24.69
CA ASP A 19 15.07 -5.57 24.56
C ASP A 19 14.52 -5.01 23.24
N ILE A 20 14.77 -5.71 22.13
CA ILE A 20 14.29 -5.31 20.80
C ILE A 20 12.76 -5.26 20.77
N VAL A 21 12.11 -6.29 21.27
CA VAL A 21 10.64 -6.37 21.26
C VAL A 21 10.03 -5.37 22.26
N SER A 22 10.62 -5.23 23.45
CA SER A 22 10.11 -4.30 24.49
C SER A 22 10.20 -2.84 24.06
N SER A 23 11.13 -2.49 23.20
CA SER A 23 11.20 -1.12 22.63
C SER A 23 10.04 -0.78 21.68
N ARG A 24 9.26 -1.77 21.25
CA ARG A 24 8.18 -1.64 20.26
C ARG A 24 6.80 -1.99 20.80
N ILE A 25 6.72 -2.98 21.70
CA ILE A 25 5.46 -3.43 22.31
C ILE A 25 5.61 -3.60 23.81
N LYS A 26 4.51 -3.44 24.55
CA LYS A 26 4.47 -3.64 25.99
C LYS A 26 4.54 -5.12 26.33
N LEU A 27 5.58 -5.54 27.05
CA LEU A 27 5.75 -6.90 27.55
C LEU A 27 5.61 -6.96 29.07
N GLN A 28 5.06 -8.06 29.58
CA GLN A 28 4.98 -8.38 31.00
C GLN A 28 5.64 -9.73 31.27
N LYS A 29 6.51 -9.79 32.25
CA LYS A 29 7.18 -11.03 32.64
C LYS A 29 6.19 -11.99 33.30
N LYS A 30 6.16 -13.23 32.78
CA LYS A 30 5.38 -14.34 33.35
C LYS A 30 6.26 -15.60 33.39
N GLY A 31 6.73 -15.96 34.57
CA GLY A 31 7.70 -17.06 34.75
C GLY A 31 9.03 -16.79 34.03
N SER A 32 9.46 -17.69 33.18
CA SER A 32 10.70 -17.60 32.41
C SER A 32 10.57 -16.84 31.08
N SER A 33 9.37 -16.38 30.71
CA SER A 33 9.08 -15.71 29.44
C SER A 33 8.38 -14.38 29.65
N TYR A 34 8.32 -13.60 28.58
CA TYR A 34 7.60 -12.32 28.53
C TYR A 34 6.38 -12.45 27.62
N PHE A 35 5.26 -11.83 27.99
CA PHE A 35 4.01 -11.88 27.26
C PHE A 35 3.49 -10.48 26.96
N GLY A 36 2.88 -10.31 25.78
CA GLY A 36 2.22 -9.08 25.37
C GLY A 36 1.11 -9.34 24.36
N LEU A 37 0.40 -8.28 23.96
CA LEU A 37 -0.51 -8.37 22.84
C LEU A 37 0.30 -8.50 21.55
N CYS A 38 -0.14 -9.40 20.68
CA CYS A 38 0.56 -9.65 19.42
C CYS A 38 0.49 -8.43 18.49
N PRO A 39 1.62 -7.97 17.95
CA PRO A 39 1.61 -6.88 16.99
C PRO A 39 1.21 -7.31 15.57
N PHE A 40 1.08 -8.63 15.31
CA PHE A 40 0.84 -9.19 14.00
C PHE A 40 -0.61 -9.62 13.75
N HIS A 41 -1.45 -9.65 14.82
CA HIS A 41 -2.88 -9.88 14.71
C HIS A 41 -3.63 -9.16 15.83
N ASN A 42 -4.94 -8.98 15.68
CA ASN A 42 -5.76 -8.30 16.67
C ASN A 42 -6.22 -9.28 17.74
N GLU A 43 -5.93 -8.99 19.02
CA GLU A 43 -6.34 -9.79 20.18
C GLU A 43 -6.60 -8.92 21.40
N LYS A 44 -7.42 -9.43 22.33
CA LYS A 44 -7.72 -8.75 23.61
C LYS A 44 -6.94 -9.33 24.78
N SER A 45 -6.41 -10.54 24.63
CA SER A 45 -5.63 -11.25 25.67
C SER A 45 -4.22 -11.54 25.15
N PRO A 46 -3.17 -11.37 25.99
CA PRO A 46 -1.80 -11.58 25.58
C PRO A 46 -1.51 -13.02 25.16
N SER A 47 -1.26 -13.25 23.87
CA SER A 47 -0.82 -14.55 23.31
C SER A 47 0.58 -14.52 22.69
N PHE A 48 1.19 -13.33 22.59
CA PHE A 48 2.54 -13.16 22.07
C PHE A 48 3.56 -13.41 23.19
N SER A 49 4.37 -14.44 23.03
CA SER A 49 5.40 -14.86 24.00
C SER A 49 6.80 -14.58 23.47
N VAL A 50 7.68 -14.05 24.30
CA VAL A 50 9.11 -13.86 24.02
C VAL A 50 9.92 -14.63 25.05
N SER A 51 10.73 -15.56 24.57
CA SER A 51 11.60 -16.40 25.41
C SER A 51 13.03 -15.86 25.39
N PRO A 52 13.53 -15.31 26.50
CA PRO A 52 14.92 -14.86 26.58
C PRO A 52 15.92 -16.01 26.45
N ASN A 53 15.59 -17.20 26.99
CA ASN A 53 16.49 -18.36 26.93
C ASN A 53 16.64 -18.91 25.51
N LYS A 54 15.56 -18.86 24.70
CA LYS A 54 15.58 -19.34 23.31
C LYS A 54 15.93 -18.25 22.32
N GLN A 55 15.93 -16.98 22.74
CA GLN A 55 16.08 -15.82 21.87
C GLN A 55 15.11 -15.84 20.69
N MET A 56 13.84 -16.20 21.01
CA MET A 56 12.76 -16.35 20.04
C MET A 56 11.45 -15.77 20.57
N PHE A 57 10.61 -15.32 19.67
CA PHE A 57 9.21 -15.03 19.94
C PHE A 57 8.30 -16.07 19.29
N TYR A 58 7.12 -16.23 19.85
CA TYR A 58 6.04 -17.04 19.28
C TYR A 58 4.68 -16.51 19.72
N CYS A 59 3.76 -16.39 18.79
CA CYS A 59 2.38 -16.02 19.08
C CYS A 59 1.47 -17.25 19.03
N PHE A 60 0.84 -17.60 20.16
CA PHE A 60 -0.08 -18.72 20.25
C PHE A 60 -1.43 -18.45 19.55
N GLY A 61 -1.75 -17.17 19.23
CA GLY A 61 -2.98 -16.79 18.53
C GLY A 61 -2.88 -16.94 17.02
N CYS A 62 -1.81 -16.44 16.39
CA CYS A 62 -1.67 -16.45 14.93
C CYS A 62 -0.58 -17.39 14.42
N GLY A 63 0.20 -18.05 15.29
CA GLY A 63 1.27 -18.97 14.91
C GLY A 63 2.57 -18.29 14.44
N GLU A 64 2.63 -16.95 14.45
CA GLU A 64 3.83 -16.22 14.05
C GLU A 64 4.96 -16.42 15.06
N GLY A 65 6.16 -16.71 14.55
CA GLY A 65 7.33 -16.94 15.40
C GLY A 65 8.63 -16.71 14.66
N GLY A 66 9.72 -16.57 15.43
CA GLY A 66 11.05 -16.38 14.88
C GLY A 66 12.02 -15.72 15.87
N ASN A 67 13.17 -15.35 15.35
CA ASN A 67 14.22 -14.64 16.08
C ASN A 67 14.11 -13.11 15.94
N VAL A 68 15.11 -12.39 16.42
CA VAL A 68 15.15 -10.92 16.36
C VAL A 68 15.07 -10.37 14.94
N PHE A 69 15.70 -11.01 13.96
CA PHE A 69 15.59 -10.61 12.55
C PHE A 69 14.17 -10.78 12.03
N SER A 70 13.57 -11.95 12.28
CA SER A 70 12.19 -12.22 11.87
C SER A 70 11.20 -11.23 12.47
N PHE A 71 11.44 -10.81 13.73
CA PHE A 71 10.63 -9.80 14.38
C PHE A 71 10.72 -8.45 13.67
N LEU A 72 11.94 -7.93 13.44
CA LEU A 72 12.15 -6.65 12.77
C LEU A 72 11.63 -6.65 11.33
N MET A 73 11.91 -7.73 10.59
CA MET A 73 11.41 -7.86 9.22
C MET A 73 9.89 -7.78 9.14
N LYS A 74 9.18 -8.35 10.12
CA LYS A 74 7.72 -8.33 10.16
C LYS A 74 7.15 -7.06 10.78
N TYR A 75 7.71 -6.60 11.89
CA TYR A 75 7.18 -5.46 12.64
C TYR A 75 7.47 -4.13 11.94
N ASP A 76 8.73 -3.91 11.58
CA ASP A 76 9.19 -2.69 10.91
C ASP A 76 9.14 -2.80 9.37
N ASN A 77 8.71 -3.97 8.85
CA ASN A 77 8.65 -4.28 7.41
C ASN A 77 10.00 -4.12 6.70
N LEU A 78 11.06 -4.56 7.34
CA LEU A 78 12.42 -4.50 6.83
C LEU A 78 12.74 -5.72 5.95
N THR A 79 13.63 -5.52 4.98
CA THR A 79 14.34 -6.65 4.36
C THR A 79 15.35 -7.25 5.35
N PHE A 80 15.80 -8.46 5.12
CA PHE A 80 16.83 -9.07 5.95
C PHE A 80 18.09 -8.20 6.04
N SER A 81 18.52 -7.58 4.93
CA SER A 81 19.67 -6.70 4.88
C SER A 81 19.48 -5.42 5.71
N GLU A 82 18.28 -4.85 5.71
CA GLU A 82 17.96 -3.67 6.52
C GLU A 82 17.91 -4.03 8.02
N ALA A 83 17.28 -5.14 8.36
CA ALA A 83 17.26 -5.64 9.74
C ALA A 83 18.66 -5.99 10.27
N LEU A 84 19.50 -6.59 9.42
CA LEU A 84 20.88 -6.90 9.75
C LEU A 84 21.70 -5.64 10.02
N LYS A 85 21.55 -4.62 9.17
CA LYS A 85 22.22 -3.33 9.35
C LYS A 85 21.81 -2.65 10.65
N GLU A 86 20.49 -2.59 10.94
CA GLU A 86 19.99 -1.99 12.18
C GLU A 86 20.54 -2.68 13.43
N LEU A 87 20.57 -4.02 13.41
CA LEU A 87 21.09 -4.80 14.53
C LEU A 87 22.62 -4.72 14.66
N ALA A 88 23.35 -4.63 13.54
CA ALA A 88 24.78 -4.42 13.52
C ALA A 88 25.15 -3.06 14.09
N ASP A 89 24.48 -1.99 13.63
CA ASP A 89 24.67 -0.62 14.13
C ASP A 89 24.41 -0.56 15.65
N ARG A 90 23.36 -1.23 16.13
CA ARG A 90 23.02 -1.31 17.55
C ARG A 90 24.07 -2.07 18.37
N ALA A 91 24.64 -3.12 17.80
CA ALA A 91 25.66 -3.95 18.46
C ALA A 91 27.07 -3.34 18.38
N GLY A 92 27.24 -2.23 17.65
CA GLY A 92 28.55 -1.64 17.38
C GLY A 92 29.46 -2.53 16.51
N ILE A 93 28.85 -3.38 15.68
CA ILE A 93 29.54 -4.26 14.75
C ILE A 93 29.61 -3.57 13.40
N GLU A 94 30.78 -3.28 12.92
CA GLU A 94 30.98 -2.84 11.55
C GLU A 94 30.71 -4.04 10.62
N LEU A 95 29.68 -3.91 9.81
CA LEU A 95 29.50 -4.85 8.72
C LEU A 95 30.69 -4.73 7.77
N PRO A 96 31.35 -5.85 7.40
CA PRO A 96 32.40 -5.79 6.41
C PRO A 96 31.86 -5.02 5.23
N ASP A 97 32.68 -4.12 4.71
CA ASP A 97 32.42 -3.41 3.47
C ASP A 97 32.11 -4.48 2.43
N VAL A 98 30.85 -4.85 2.33
CA VAL A 98 30.41 -5.71 1.24
C VAL A 98 30.78 -4.91 0.03
N ARG A 99 31.81 -5.32 -0.67
CA ARG A 99 32.22 -4.69 -1.92
C ARG A 99 31.06 -4.85 -2.89
N MET A 100 30.07 -3.98 -2.68
CA MET A 100 29.05 -3.75 -3.71
C MET A 100 29.86 -3.43 -4.96
N SER A 101 29.55 -4.10 -6.04
CA SER A 101 30.15 -3.72 -7.31
C SER A 101 29.91 -2.23 -7.53
N ALA A 102 30.75 -1.56 -8.29
CA ALA A 102 30.53 -0.15 -8.61
C ALA A 102 29.12 0.09 -9.19
N GLU A 103 28.60 -0.88 -9.94
CA GLU A 103 27.24 -0.87 -10.49
C GLU A 103 26.17 -0.95 -9.41
N GLU A 104 26.32 -1.82 -8.40
CA GLU A 104 25.36 -1.92 -7.29
C GLU A 104 25.36 -0.66 -6.41
N ARG A 105 26.53 -0.05 -6.17
CA ARG A 105 26.62 1.25 -5.47
C ARG A 105 25.92 2.33 -6.27
N ASN A 106 26.23 2.48 -7.54
CA ASN A 106 25.61 3.47 -8.42
C ASN A 106 24.09 3.29 -8.47
N ARG A 107 23.61 2.05 -8.52
CA ARG A 107 22.18 1.74 -8.49
C ARG A 107 21.53 2.10 -7.16
N SER A 108 22.19 1.84 -6.05
CA SER A 108 21.71 2.20 -4.71
C SER A 108 21.66 3.71 -4.53
N ASP A 109 22.71 4.43 -4.96
CA ASP A 109 22.81 5.87 -4.88
C ASP A 109 21.73 6.55 -5.76
N LEU A 110 21.55 6.02 -6.98
CA LEU A 110 20.47 6.49 -7.87
C LEU A 110 19.09 6.29 -7.24
N LYS A 111 18.85 5.12 -6.63
CA LYS A 111 17.59 4.84 -5.94
C LYS A 111 17.33 5.82 -4.79
N ASN A 112 18.36 6.12 -3.98
CA ASN A 112 18.24 7.11 -2.91
C ASN A 112 17.98 8.52 -3.47
N THR A 113 18.69 8.90 -4.51
CA THR A 113 18.48 10.18 -5.22
C THR A 113 17.05 10.32 -5.72
N VAL A 114 16.47 9.27 -6.32
CA VAL A 114 15.07 9.29 -6.79
C VAL A 114 14.08 9.41 -5.63
N TYR A 115 14.33 8.75 -4.48
CA TYR A 115 13.50 8.97 -3.27
C TYR A 115 13.58 10.42 -2.79
N ASP A 116 14.75 11.04 -2.79
CA ASP A 116 14.92 12.41 -2.34
C ASP A 116 14.23 13.40 -3.30
N ILE A 117 14.36 13.22 -4.61
CA ILE A 117 13.64 14.01 -5.61
C ILE A 117 12.11 13.89 -5.41
N ASN A 118 11.59 12.67 -5.23
CA ASN A 118 10.16 12.47 -4.98
C ASN A 118 9.70 13.13 -3.68
N LYS A 119 10.51 13.07 -2.63
CA LYS A 119 10.24 13.75 -1.35
C LYS A 119 10.19 15.28 -1.52
N GLU A 120 11.14 15.85 -2.23
CA GLU A 120 11.14 17.29 -2.51
C GLU A 120 9.96 17.69 -3.40
N ALA A 121 9.62 16.90 -4.41
CA ALA A 121 8.43 17.13 -5.23
C ALA A 121 7.14 17.08 -4.40
N ALA A 122 7.00 16.12 -3.48
CA ALA A 122 5.84 16.05 -2.59
C ALA A 122 5.72 17.32 -1.71
N ARG A 123 6.85 17.81 -1.18
CA ARG A 123 6.91 19.06 -0.41
C ARG A 123 6.51 20.26 -1.25
N TYR A 124 7.00 20.33 -2.48
CA TYR A 124 6.68 21.40 -3.40
C TYR A 124 5.20 21.42 -3.78
N TYR A 125 4.62 20.27 -4.12
CA TYR A 125 3.20 20.16 -4.42
C TYR A 125 2.32 20.53 -3.23
N HIS A 126 2.73 20.16 -2.03
CA HIS A 126 2.02 20.57 -0.81
C HIS A 126 2.15 22.07 -0.55
N TYR A 127 3.34 22.65 -0.71
CA TYR A 127 3.56 24.08 -0.59
C TYR A 127 2.69 24.88 -1.57
N LEU A 128 2.54 24.43 -2.81
CA LEU A 128 1.69 25.10 -3.79
C LEU A 128 0.22 25.22 -3.38
N LEU A 129 -0.26 24.33 -2.48
CA LEU A 129 -1.61 24.49 -1.91
C LEU A 129 -1.78 25.78 -1.13
N GLU A 130 -0.75 26.28 -0.49
CA GLU A 130 -0.79 27.52 0.31
C GLU A 130 -0.66 28.78 -0.55
N THR A 131 -0.35 28.65 -1.83
CA THR A 131 -0.21 29.74 -2.78
C THR A 131 -1.51 30.03 -3.55
N GLU A 132 -1.53 31.08 -4.38
CA GLU A 132 -2.64 31.38 -5.29
C GLU A 132 -2.90 30.23 -6.28
N THR A 133 -1.86 29.53 -6.72
CA THR A 133 -1.97 28.33 -7.56
C THR A 133 -2.84 27.24 -6.93
N GLY A 134 -2.85 27.17 -5.60
CA GLY A 134 -3.64 26.21 -4.84
C GLY A 134 -5.12 26.56 -4.69
N ASN A 135 -5.59 27.75 -5.04
CA ASN A 135 -6.98 28.18 -4.78
C ASN A 135 -8.02 27.19 -5.31
N ASN A 136 -7.90 26.77 -6.57
CA ASN A 136 -8.84 25.83 -7.19
C ASN A 136 -8.76 24.44 -6.55
N ALA A 137 -7.56 24.01 -6.17
CA ALA A 137 -7.36 22.72 -5.49
C ALA A 137 -7.96 22.75 -4.07
N ARG A 138 -7.78 23.83 -3.32
CA ARG A 138 -8.41 24.01 -2.00
C ARG A 138 -9.94 24.02 -2.10
N ALA A 139 -10.50 24.73 -3.09
CA ALA A 139 -11.93 24.71 -3.35
C ALA A 139 -12.44 23.29 -3.68
N TYR A 140 -11.68 22.53 -4.47
CA TYR A 140 -11.97 21.14 -4.77
C TYR A 140 -11.89 20.26 -3.51
N PHE A 141 -10.88 20.44 -2.65
CA PHE A 141 -10.72 19.69 -1.40
C PHE A 141 -11.85 19.99 -0.43
N ASN A 142 -12.19 21.26 -0.24
CA ASN A 142 -13.29 21.68 0.62
C ASN A 142 -14.64 21.09 0.16
N LYS A 143 -14.91 21.14 -1.15
CA LYS A 143 -16.14 20.55 -1.73
C LYS A 143 -16.22 19.02 -1.51
N ARG A 144 -15.07 18.36 -1.42
CA ARG A 144 -14.96 16.92 -1.24
C ARG A 144 -14.63 16.51 0.19
N GLU A 145 -14.50 17.47 1.10
CA GLU A 145 -14.13 17.25 2.50
C GLU A 145 -12.82 16.47 2.66
N LEU A 146 -11.86 16.72 1.74
CA LEU A 146 -10.58 16.02 1.76
C LEU A 146 -9.65 16.62 2.81
N SER A 147 -9.08 15.76 3.64
CA SER A 147 -8.09 16.14 4.65
C SER A 147 -6.66 16.20 4.09
N ASN A 148 -5.71 16.57 4.93
CA ASN A 148 -4.30 16.82 4.64
C ASN A 148 -3.56 15.66 3.93
N GLY A 149 -2.41 15.99 3.32
CA GLY A 149 -1.50 15.01 2.70
C GLY A 149 -1.53 14.99 1.17
N LEU A 150 -2.38 15.82 0.57
CA LEU A 150 -2.46 16.02 -0.87
C LEU A 150 -1.63 17.24 -1.30
N GLY A 151 -1.49 17.43 -2.60
CA GLY A 151 -0.78 18.57 -3.18
C GLY A 151 -1.46 19.04 -4.46
N VAL A 152 -0.88 20.04 -5.08
CA VAL A 152 -1.27 20.52 -6.41
C VAL A 152 -0.03 20.78 -7.26
N SER A 153 -0.07 20.39 -8.52
CA SER A 153 1.00 20.73 -9.46
C SER A 153 0.79 22.12 -10.06
N GLY A 154 1.89 22.76 -10.45
CA GLY A 154 1.88 24.06 -11.11
C GLY A 154 1.13 24.05 -12.44
N ILE A 155 0.84 25.24 -12.95
CA ILE A 155 0.17 25.42 -14.25
C ILE A 155 1.21 25.56 -15.36
N LYS A 156 2.37 26.15 -15.06
CA LYS A 156 3.46 26.28 -16.01
C LYS A 156 4.08 24.92 -16.35
N SER A 157 4.83 24.89 -17.43
CA SER A 157 5.39 23.65 -17.94
C SER A 157 6.63 23.14 -17.21
N ASP A 158 7.23 23.95 -16.34
CA ASP A 158 8.58 23.76 -15.82
C ASP A 158 8.78 24.25 -14.38
N ASP A 159 7.69 24.50 -13.65
CA ASP A 159 7.75 25.02 -12.27
C ASP A 159 8.48 24.05 -11.34
N LEU A 160 8.12 22.77 -11.36
CA LEU A 160 8.78 21.74 -10.56
C LEU A 160 10.21 21.50 -11.05
N TYR A 161 10.43 21.51 -12.38
CA TYR A 161 11.75 21.32 -12.96
C TYR A 161 12.75 22.33 -12.39
N HIS A 162 12.42 23.62 -12.44
CA HIS A 162 13.27 24.66 -11.89
C HIS A 162 13.45 24.55 -10.38
N TYR A 163 12.40 24.20 -9.65
CA TYR A 163 12.50 23.97 -8.21
C TYR A 163 13.50 22.86 -7.87
N ILE A 164 13.39 21.70 -8.53
CA ILE A 164 14.29 20.56 -8.27
C ILE A 164 15.71 20.85 -8.77
N LYS A 165 15.86 21.56 -9.90
CA LYS A 165 17.16 21.99 -10.42
C LYS A 165 17.90 22.88 -9.42
N ASN A 166 17.19 23.83 -8.80
CA ASN A 166 17.73 24.73 -7.78
C ASN A 166 18.11 24.00 -6.47
N LYS A 167 17.61 22.78 -6.25
CA LYS A 167 18.07 21.91 -5.15
C LYS A 167 19.37 21.18 -5.46
N GLY A 168 19.97 21.37 -6.65
CA GLY A 168 21.26 20.83 -7.04
C GLY A 168 21.21 19.48 -7.78
N TYR A 169 20.01 18.99 -8.16
CA TYR A 169 19.90 17.75 -8.95
C TYR A 169 20.20 18.02 -10.43
N ASN A 170 20.90 17.09 -11.08
CA ASN A 170 21.19 17.16 -12.51
C ASN A 170 20.09 16.48 -13.35
N ASP A 171 20.07 16.75 -14.67
CA ASP A 171 19.02 16.24 -15.57
C ASP A 171 18.97 14.71 -15.64
N GLY A 172 20.13 14.04 -15.56
CA GLY A 172 20.19 12.58 -15.54
C GLY A 172 19.45 11.98 -14.31
N GLN A 173 19.70 12.56 -13.13
CA GLN A 173 19.02 12.16 -11.88
C GLN A 173 17.51 12.47 -11.94
N MET A 174 17.16 13.65 -12.47
CA MET A 174 15.77 14.10 -12.58
C MET A 174 14.97 13.23 -13.56
N LYS A 175 15.57 12.81 -14.66
CA LYS A 175 14.97 11.92 -15.65
C LYS A 175 14.54 10.58 -15.02
N GLU A 176 15.37 10.01 -14.16
CA GLU A 176 15.12 8.74 -13.47
C GLU A 176 13.96 8.80 -12.46
N SER A 177 13.55 10.00 -12.03
CA SER A 177 12.39 10.17 -11.13
C SER A 177 11.04 9.95 -11.84
N GLY A 178 11.00 10.07 -13.18
CA GLY A 178 9.77 10.01 -13.96
C GLY A 178 8.83 11.20 -13.77
N LEU A 179 9.27 12.27 -13.10
CA LEU A 179 8.50 13.50 -12.88
C LEU A 179 8.61 14.49 -14.04
N PHE A 180 9.56 14.27 -14.94
CA PHE A 180 9.88 15.16 -16.04
C PHE A 180 9.81 14.43 -17.38
N ILE A 181 9.44 15.17 -18.41
CA ILE A 181 9.45 14.72 -19.80
C ILE A 181 10.54 15.52 -20.50
N TYR A 182 11.36 14.83 -21.28
CA TYR A 182 12.45 15.43 -22.06
C TYR A 182 12.17 15.22 -23.55
N ASP A 183 12.01 16.30 -24.28
CA ASP A 183 11.79 16.31 -25.74
C ASP A 183 12.64 17.40 -26.42
N GLU A 184 12.38 17.62 -27.71
CA GLU A 184 13.10 18.63 -28.50
C GLU A 184 12.95 20.08 -27.97
N LYS A 185 11.92 20.35 -27.17
CA LYS A 185 11.65 21.66 -26.54
C LYS A 185 12.33 21.80 -25.18
N GLY A 186 13.00 20.76 -24.70
CA GLY A 186 13.66 20.71 -23.42
C GLY A 186 12.95 19.86 -22.37
N ALA A 187 13.26 20.14 -21.10
CA ALA A 187 12.67 19.43 -19.97
C ALA A 187 11.42 20.16 -19.46
N HIS A 188 10.36 19.41 -19.22
CA HIS A 188 9.12 19.95 -18.66
C HIS A 188 8.45 18.99 -17.68
N ASP A 189 7.58 19.56 -16.83
CA ASP A 189 6.88 18.83 -15.79
C ASP A 189 5.86 17.85 -16.39
N ARG A 190 5.88 16.62 -15.91
CA ARG A 190 4.89 15.60 -16.29
C ARG A 190 3.49 15.92 -15.79
N PHE A 191 3.38 16.50 -14.60
CA PHE A 191 2.11 16.82 -13.96
C PHE A 191 1.87 18.32 -14.01
N ARG A 192 0.78 18.74 -14.65
CA ARG A 192 0.38 20.15 -14.75
C ARG A 192 -1.09 20.30 -14.46
N ASN A 193 -1.44 21.32 -13.68
CA ASN A 193 -2.82 21.62 -13.28
C ASN A 193 -3.58 20.40 -12.74
N ARG A 194 -2.97 19.69 -11.77
CA ARG A 194 -3.50 18.45 -11.19
C ARG A 194 -3.49 18.49 -9.66
N VAL A 195 -4.53 17.93 -9.07
CA VAL A 195 -4.47 17.47 -7.67
C VAL A 195 -3.52 16.28 -7.62
N MET A 196 -2.55 16.33 -6.70
CA MET A 196 -1.48 15.36 -6.59
C MET A 196 -1.68 14.43 -5.40
N PHE A 197 -1.57 13.12 -5.67
CA PHE A 197 -1.68 12.04 -4.70
C PHE A 197 -0.30 11.37 -4.58
N PRO A 198 0.47 11.62 -3.51
CA PRO A 198 1.74 10.94 -3.32
C PRO A 198 1.50 9.44 -3.09
N ILE A 199 2.20 8.61 -3.85
CA ILE A 199 2.19 7.16 -3.69
C ILE A 199 3.33 6.82 -2.73
N ILE A 200 2.97 6.22 -1.60
CA ILE A 200 3.91 5.96 -0.50
C ILE A 200 4.04 4.44 -0.34
N ASN A 201 5.27 3.96 -0.33
CA ASN A 201 5.53 2.54 -0.11
C ASN A 201 5.42 2.14 1.37
N THR A 202 5.55 0.84 1.63
CA THR A 202 5.49 0.29 2.98
C THR A 202 6.56 0.80 3.95
N ASN A 203 7.65 1.42 3.44
CA ASN A 203 8.69 2.06 4.24
C ASN A 203 8.49 3.58 4.39
N ASN A 204 7.26 4.07 4.14
CA ASN A 204 6.88 5.48 4.21
C ASN A 204 7.72 6.42 3.30
N LYS A 205 8.29 5.89 2.21
CA LYS A 205 8.99 6.69 1.19
C LYS A 205 8.05 6.99 0.03
N VAL A 206 8.05 8.22 -0.47
CA VAL A 206 7.32 8.59 -1.69
C VAL A 206 8.02 7.96 -2.89
N ILE A 207 7.29 7.12 -3.62
CA ILE A 207 7.82 6.36 -4.76
C ILE A 207 7.33 6.89 -6.11
N GLY A 208 6.27 7.68 -6.12
CA GLY A 208 5.68 8.27 -7.30
C GLY A 208 4.43 9.06 -6.94
N PHE A 209 3.66 9.42 -7.96
CA PHE A 209 2.46 10.24 -7.81
C PHE A 209 1.35 9.78 -8.74
N GLY A 210 0.11 9.92 -8.27
CA GLY A 210 -1.07 10.06 -9.09
C GLY A 210 -1.42 11.53 -9.24
N GLY A 211 -1.99 11.92 -10.37
CA GLY A 211 -2.44 13.29 -10.59
C GLY A 211 -3.81 13.33 -11.25
N ARG A 212 -4.82 13.92 -10.61
CA ARG A 212 -6.14 14.14 -11.20
C ARG A 212 -6.22 15.55 -11.78
N VAL A 213 -6.60 15.68 -13.06
CA VAL A 213 -6.72 16.98 -13.71
C VAL A 213 -7.80 17.84 -13.04
N MET A 214 -7.53 19.12 -12.89
CA MET A 214 -8.50 20.13 -12.47
C MET A 214 -9.10 20.79 -13.72
N GLY A 215 -10.43 20.70 -13.86
CA GLY A 215 -11.14 21.19 -15.04
C GLY A 215 -11.14 20.19 -16.20
N GLU A 216 -11.25 20.72 -17.43
CA GLU A 216 -11.26 19.93 -18.65
C GLU A 216 -9.83 19.59 -19.08
N GLY A 217 -9.52 18.31 -19.18
CA GLY A 217 -8.21 17.82 -19.58
C GLY A 217 -8.12 16.29 -19.59
N GLN A 218 -7.25 15.76 -20.43
CA GLN A 218 -7.02 14.34 -20.56
C GLN A 218 -5.55 13.99 -20.26
N PRO A 219 -5.28 12.82 -19.71
CA PRO A 219 -6.24 11.89 -19.08
C PRO A 219 -6.76 12.44 -17.76
N LYS A 220 -7.97 12.03 -17.32
CA LYS A 220 -8.57 12.42 -16.03
C LYS A 220 -7.64 12.09 -14.87
N TYR A 221 -7.06 10.89 -14.87
CA TYR A 221 -5.98 10.48 -13.95
C TYR A 221 -4.71 10.16 -14.74
N LEU A 222 -3.58 10.61 -14.23
CA LEU A 222 -2.25 10.34 -14.75
C LEU A 222 -1.38 9.83 -13.60
N ASN A 223 -0.66 8.73 -13.81
CA ASN A 223 0.28 8.19 -12.83
C ASN A 223 1.73 8.38 -13.27
N SER A 224 2.65 8.42 -12.30
CA SER A 224 4.08 8.29 -12.59
C SER A 224 4.34 7.07 -13.47
N PRO A 225 5.33 7.11 -14.36
CA PRO A 225 5.80 5.93 -15.05
C PRO A 225 6.49 4.98 -14.05
N GLU A 226 6.81 3.79 -14.47
CA GLU A 226 7.68 2.89 -13.74
C GLU A 226 9.07 3.50 -13.59
N THR A 227 9.69 3.35 -12.42
CA THR A 227 11.04 3.87 -12.11
C THR A 227 11.82 2.84 -11.28
N ILE A 228 13.08 3.12 -10.99
CA ILE A 228 13.89 2.27 -10.10
C ILE A 228 13.27 2.08 -8.70
N VAL A 229 12.36 2.98 -8.27
CA VAL A 229 11.68 2.92 -6.96
C VAL A 229 10.19 2.61 -7.04
N PHE A 230 9.59 2.60 -8.22
CA PHE A 230 8.16 2.47 -8.43
C PHE A 230 7.81 1.43 -9.49
N ASP A 231 7.13 0.38 -9.04
CA ASP A 231 6.55 -0.69 -9.85
C ASP A 231 5.05 -0.74 -9.53
N LYS A 232 4.19 -0.40 -10.50
CA LYS A 232 2.73 -0.36 -10.32
C LYS A 232 2.15 -1.73 -9.98
N GLY A 233 2.73 -2.79 -10.55
CA GLY A 233 2.27 -4.15 -10.34
C GLY A 233 2.62 -4.73 -8.96
N ARG A 234 3.46 -4.05 -8.18
CA ARG A 234 3.94 -4.49 -6.86
C ARG A 234 3.73 -3.47 -5.75
N ASN A 235 2.98 -2.42 -6.02
CA ASN A 235 2.64 -1.40 -5.04
C ASN A 235 1.13 -1.16 -5.03
N LEU A 236 0.62 -0.67 -3.91
CA LEU A 236 -0.78 -0.31 -3.70
C LEU A 236 -0.85 1.06 -3.03
N TYR A 237 -1.78 1.89 -3.45
CA TYR A 237 -2.08 3.14 -2.78
C TYR A 237 -2.71 2.87 -1.41
N GLY A 238 -2.30 3.59 -0.37
CA GLY A 238 -2.83 3.46 0.98
C GLY A 238 -2.24 2.30 1.80
N LEU A 239 -1.42 1.40 1.22
CA LEU A 239 -0.91 0.23 1.94
C LEU A 239 0.03 0.60 3.11
N ASN A 240 0.72 1.74 3.03
CA ASN A 240 1.53 2.26 4.13
C ASN A 240 0.71 2.54 5.41
N ALA A 241 -0.56 2.95 5.25
CA ALA A 241 -1.51 3.11 6.36
C ALA A 241 -2.19 1.77 6.70
N ALA A 242 -2.64 1.03 5.69
CA ALA A 242 -3.40 -0.21 5.85
C ALA A 242 -2.63 -1.28 6.64
N LYS A 243 -1.32 -1.43 6.42
CA LYS A 243 -0.47 -2.37 7.17
C LYS A 243 -0.47 -2.13 8.69
N ASN A 244 -0.77 -0.91 9.14
CA ASN A 244 -0.80 -0.51 10.54
C ASN A 244 -2.22 -0.45 11.12
N SER A 245 -3.26 -0.76 10.34
CA SER A 245 -4.68 -0.60 10.73
C SER A 245 -5.12 -1.54 11.84
N ARG A 246 -4.35 -2.58 12.16
CA ARG A 246 -4.71 -3.66 13.11
C ARG A 246 -6.02 -4.38 12.76
N LYS A 247 -6.50 -4.25 11.53
CA LYS A 247 -7.65 -5.00 11.02
C LYS A 247 -7.17 -6.32 10.41
N ASN A 248 -8.00 -7.36 10.50
CA ASN A 248 -7.67 -8.69 9.98
C ASN A 248 -7.92 -8.83 8.48
N ASN A 249 -8.35 -7.75 7.83
CA ASN A 249 -8.66 -7.71 6.42
C ASN A 249 -8.13 -6.44 5.77
N ILE A 250 -8.00 -6.47 4.45
CA ILE A 250 -7.77 -5.31 3.60
C ILE A 250 -9.00 -5.13 2.69
N ILE A 251 -9.40 -3.87 2.50
CA ILE A 251 -10.44 -3.48 1.52
C ILE A 251 -9.71 -3.00 0.27
N ILE A 252 -9.93 -3.67 -0.86
CA ILE A 252 -9.39 -3.25 -2.16
C ILE A 252 -10.46 -2.47 -2.93
N CYS A 253 -10.14 -1.26 -3.38
CA CYS A 253 -10.98 -0.40 -4.19
C CYS A 253 -10.31 0.01 -5.50
N GLU A 254 -11.03 0.72 -6.37
CA GLU A 254 -10.53 1.07 -7.70
C GLU A 254 -9.58 2.26 -7.69
N GLY A 255 -9.84 3.27 -6.86
CA GLY A 255 -9.19 4.55 -6.99
C GLY A 255 -8.71 5.23 -5.72
N TYR A 256 -7.95 6.31 -5.93
CA TYR A 256 -7.41 7.14 -4.85
C TYR A 256 -8.50 7.73 -3.96
N MET A 257 -9.61 8.15 -4.57
CA MET A 257 -10.68 8.85 -3.86
C MET A 257 -11.41 7.92 -2.89
N ASP A 258 -11.67 6.67 -3.30
CA ASP A 258 -12.30 5.68 -2.43
C ASP A 258 -11.45 5.40 -1.20
N VAL A 259 -10.14 5.20 -1.40
CA VAL A 259 -9.20 5.00 -0.29
C VAL A 259 -9.19 6.19 0.66
N ILE A 260 -9.14 7.41 0.14
CA ILE A 260 -9.11 8.62 0.96
C ILE A 260 -10.41 8.76 1.76
N SER A 261 -11.57 8.61 1.12
CA SER A 261 -12.88 8.68 1.79
C SER A 261 -13.02 7.61 2.87
N MET A 262 -12.59 6.38 2.59
CA MET A 262 -12.58 5.30 3.57
C MET A 262 -11.65 5.60 4.75
N HIS A 263 -10.42 6.07 4.51
CA HIS A 263 -9.49 6.43 5.57
C HIS A 263 -10.04 7.56 6.45
N GLN A 264 -10.65 8.58 5.86
CA GLN A 264 -11.29 9.69 6.59
C GLN A 264 -12.47 9.20 7.45
N ALA A 265 -13.20 8.19 6.97
CA ALA A 265 -14.29 7.55 7.72
C ALA A 265 -13.79 6.52 8.75
N GLY A 266 -12.47 6.36 8.93
CA GLY A 266 -11.87 5.44 9.92
C GLY A 266 -11.53 4.04 9.40
N PHE A 267 -11.75 3.76 8.10
CA PHE A 267 -11.44 2.47 7.48
C PHE A 267 -10.03 2.46 6.88
N ASN A 268 -9.02 2.59 7.74
CA ASN A 268 -7.61 2.71 7.36
C ASN A 268 -7.01 1.47 6.66
N GLN A 269 -7.75 0.35 6.60
CA GLN A 269 -7.36 -0.87 5.88
C GLN A 269 -7.67 -0.81 4.37
N ALA A 270 -8.21 0.30 3.86
CA ALA A 270 -8.48 0.46 2.44
C ALA A 270 -7.21 0.71 1.62
N VAL A 271 -7.14 0.08 0.44
CA VAL A 271 -6.06 0.23 -0.54
C VAL A 271 -6.62 0.24 -1.96
N ALA A 272 -5.87 0.77 -2.92
CA ALA A 272 -6.25 0.72 -4.32
C ALA A 272 -5.08 0.32 -5.23
N SER A 273 -5.41 -0.25 -6.39
CA SER A 273 -4.47 -0.41 -7.49
C SER A 273 -4.05 0.94 -8.09
N LEU A 274 -3.01 0.95 -8.92
CA LEU A 274 -2.36 2.18 -9.38
C LEU A 274 -2.65 2.47 -10.86
N GLY A 275 -3.95 2.51 -11.19
CA GLY A 275 -4.40 2.78 -12.57
C GLY A 275 -4.15 1.62 -13.52
N THR A 276 -4.03 0.42 -12.97
CA THR A 276 -3.95 -0.87 -13.68
C THR A 276 -4.92 -1.84 -13.02
N ALA A 277 -5.32 -2.88 -13.73
CA ALA A 277 -6.02 -3.98 -13.09
C ALA A 277 -5.14 -4.60 -11.97
N LEU A 278 -5.78 -5.18 -10.98
CA LEU A 278 -5.10 -5.92 -9.92
C LEU A 278 -4.16 -6.98 -10.50
N THR A 279 -2.98 -7.13 -9.89
CA THR A 279 -1.94 -8.08 -10.31
C THR A 279 -1.68 -9.15 -9.24
N ASP A 280 -1.09 -10.28 -9.65
CA ASP A 280 -0.61 -11.31 -8.72
C ASP A 280 0.46 -10.76 -7.75
N GLY A 281 1.29 -9.82 -8.21
CA GLY A 281 2.29 -9.14 -7.37
C GLY A 281 1.64 -8.36 -6.23
N GLN A 282 0.54 -7.64 -6.50
CA GLN A 282 -0.23 -6.90 -5.51
C GLN A 282 -0.98 -7.85 -4.56
N ALA A 283 -1.56 -8.94 -5.05
CA ALA A 283 -2.20 -9.95 -4.21
C ALA A 283 -1.18 -10.63 -3.26
N ASN A 284 -0.02 -10.99 -3.76
CA ASN A 284 1.07 -11.53 -2.94
C ASN A 284 1.61 -10.51 -1.93
N LEU A 285 1.58 -9.23 -2.24
CA LEU A 285 1.93 -8.17 -1.30
C LEU A 285 0.89 -8.08 -0.17
N ILE A 286 -0.41 -8.10 -0.48
CA ILE A 286 -1.50 -8.10 0.51
C ILE A 286 -1.41 -9.32 1.44
N LYS A 287 -1.12 -10.50 0.87
CA LYS A 287 -0.99 -11.78 1.62
C LYS A 287 0.03 -11.73 2.76
N ARG A 288 1.01 -10.84 2.70
CA ARG A 288 2.01 -10.65 3.77
C ARG A 288 1.41 -10.06 5.05
N TYR A 289 0.26 -9.40 4.94
CA TYR A 289 -0.36 -8.65 6.04
C TYR A 289 -1.65 -9.27 6.54
N VAL A 290 -2.46 -9.86 5.64
CA VAL A 290 -3.78 -10.40 5.98
C VAL A 290 -4.08 -11.70 5.23
N LYS A 291 -5.10 -12.41 5.71
CA LYS A 291 -5.67 -13.60 5.03
C LYS A 291 -7.02 -13.31 4.37
N ASP A 292 -7.66 -12.22 4.73
CA ASP A 292 -8.99 -11.84 4.27
C ASP A 292 -8.94 -10.56 3.46
N VAL A 293 -9.60 -10.55 2.30
CA VAL A 293 -9.71 -9.39 1.43
C VAL A 293 -11.19 -9.10 1.15
N LEU A 294 -11.55 -7.85 1.22
CA LEU A 294 -12.87 -7.34 0.86
C LEU A 294 -12.74 -6.55 -0.44
N VAL A 295 -13.37 -7.03 -1.50
CA VAL A 295 -13.42 -6.32 -2.79
C VAL A 295 -14.54 -5.29 -2.73
N CYS A 296 -14.20 -4.03 -2.96
CA CYS A 296 -15.11 -2.89 -2.95
C CYS A 296 -14.89 -2.05 -4.22
N TYR A 297 -15.31 -2.60 -5.34
CA TYR A 297 -15.22 -1.94 -6.66
C TYR A 297 -16.55 -1.30 -7.03
N ASP A 298 -16.55 -0.46 -8.07
CA ASP A 298 -17.75 0.24 -8.56
C ASP A 298 -18.88 -0.75 -8.85
N SER A 299 -20.11 -0.35 -8.58
CA SER A 299 -21.33 -1.18 -8.80
C SER A 299 -21.75 -1.26 -10.27
N ASP A 300 -20.98 -0.70 -11.20
CA ASP A 300 -21.27 -0.73 -12.63
C ASP A 300 -20.72 -2.02 -13.32
N GLY A 301 -21.05 -2.20 -14.60
CA GLY A 301 -20.62 -3.37 -15.36
C GLY A 301 -19.10 -3.58 -15.44
N PRO A 302 -18.30 -2.53 -15.73
CA PRO A 302 -16.84 -2.59 -15.63
C PRO A 302 -16.33 -3.01 -14.24
N GLY A 303 -16.88 -2.45 -13.16
CA GLY A 303 -16.49 -2.78 -11.78
C GLY A 303 -16.88 -4.22 -11.41
N THR A 304 -18.04 -4.72 -11.88
CA THR A 304 -18.40 -6.15 -11.72
C THR A 304 -17.38 -7.07 -12.37
N LYS A 305 -16.95 -6.78 -13.60
CA LYS A 305 -15.91 -7.57 -14.30
C LYS A 305 -14.56 -7.49 -13.57
N ALA A 306 -14.20 -6.33 -13.05
CA ALA A 306 -13.00 -6.14 -12.26
C ALA A 306 -13.05 -6.95 -10.95
N SER A 307 -14.23 -7.00 -10.28
CA SER A 307 -14.46 -7.80 -9.07
C SER A 307 -14.26 -9.30 -9.33
N LEU A 308 -14.86 -9.84 -10.38
CA LEU A 308 -14.70 -11.26 -10.75
C LEU A 308 -13.23 -11.61 -11.01
N ARG A 309 -12.51 -10.73 -11.74
CA ARG A 309 -11.08 -10.91 -12.00
C ARG A 309 -10.26 -10.87 -10.71
N ALA A 310 -10.55 -9.92 -9.81
CA ALA A 310 -9.85 -9.77 -8.53
C ALA A 310 -10.07 -11.00 -7.64
N ILE A 311 -11.29 -11.55 -7.59
CA ILE A 311 -11.61 -12.78 -6.86
C ILE A 311 -10.71 -13.93 -7.34
N GLY A 312 -10.59 -14.13 -8.65
CA GLY A 312 -9.73 -15.17 -9.23
C GLY A 312 -8.26 -15.01 -8.84
N ILE A 313 -7.72 -13.78 -8.89
CA ILE A 313 -6.34 -13.47 -8.51
C ILE A 313 -6.12 -13.73 -7.01
N PHE A 314 -7.03 -13.29 -6.14
CA PHE A 314 -6.93 -13.52 -4.70
C PHE A 314 -7.06 -15.01 -4.34
N ARG A 315 -7.94 -15.74 -5.01
CA ARG A 315 -8.09 -17.19 -4.85
C ARG A 315 -6.78 -17.91 -5.19
N ASN A 316 -6.16 -17.59 -6.32
CA ASN A 316 -4.87 -18.15 -6.73
C ASN A 316 -3.74 -17.81 -5.74
N ALA A 317 -3.77 -16.65 -5.13
CA ALA A 317 -2.85 -16.25 -4.07
C ALA A 317 -3.13 -16.96 -2.72
N GLY A 318 -4.26 -17.66 -2.58
CA GLY A 318 -4.69 -18.32 -1.34
C GLY A 318 -5.26 -17.35 -0.29
N LEU A 319 -5.85 -16.23 -0.73
CA LEU A 319 -6.55 -15.26 0.10
C LEU A 319 -8.06 -15.56 0.12
N ARG A 320 -8.69 -15.43 1.27
CA ARG A 320 -10.15 -15.50 1.40
C ARG A 320 -10.76 -14.18 0.97
N THR A 321 -11.74 -14.23 0.10
CA THR A 321 -12.32 -13.04 -0.52
C THR A 321 -13.82 -12.93 -0.25
N LYS A 322 -14.26 -11.73 0.08
CA LYS A 322 -15.67 -11.32 0.11
C LYS A 322 -15.86 -10.07 -0.72
N VAL A 323 -17.08 -9.76 -1.12
CA VAL A 323 -17.42 -8.59 -1.92
C VAL A 323 -18.36 -7.68 -1.13
N ILE A 324 -18.06 -6.40 -1.08
CA ILE A 324 -18.91 -5.38 -0.45
C ILE A 324 -19.83 -4.81 -1.55
N ASN A 325 -21.13 -4.90 -1.34
CA ASN A 325 -22.10 -4.31 -2.24
C ASN A 325 -22.35 -2.84 -1.90
N MET A 326 -22.12 -1.94 -2.86
CA MET A 326 -22.31 -0.49 -2.70
C MET A 326 -23.68 0.01 -3.18
N GLU A 327 -24.48 -0.86 -3.81
CA GLU A 327 -25.83 -0.44 -4.25
C GLU A 327 -26.66 0.18 -3.10
N PRO A 328 -27.38 1.27 -3.35
CA PRO A 328 -27.68 1.91 -4.64
C PRO A 328 -26.61 2.93 -5.11
N CYS A 329 -25.52 3.14 -4.37
CA CYS A 329 -24.44 4.05 -4.75
C CYS A 329 -23.50 3.40 -5.77
N LYS A 330 -22.79 4.24 -6.51
CA LYS A 330 -21.83 3.79 -7.50
C LYS A 330 -20.56 3.24 -6.85
N ASP A 331 -20.00 3.97 -5.90
CA ASP A 331 -18.72 3.71 -5.27
C ASP A 331 -18.75 3.97 -3.76
N ALA A 332 -17.65 3.68 -3.08
CA ALA A 332 -17.57 3.84 -1.63
C ALA A 332 -17.52 5.31 -1.20
N ASP A 333 -16.95 6.20 -2.01
CA ASP A 333 -16.92 7.65 -1.72
C ASP A 333 -18.36 8.19 -1.65
N GLU A 334 -19.20 7.85 -2.63
CA GLU A 334 -20.60 8.23 -2.65
C GLU A 334 -21.41 7.60 -1.51
N PHE A 335 -21.17 6.30 -1.24
CA PHE A 335 -21.89 5.60 -0.18
C PHE A 335 -21.63 6.19 1.19
N ILE A 336 -20.36 6.42 1.54
CA ILE A 336 -19.97 6.95 2.84
C ILE A 336 -20.50 8.38 3.03
N LYS A 337 -20.48 9.22 1.99
CA LYS A 337 -21.03 10.58 2.03
C LYS A 337 -22.54 10.60 2.21
N THR A 338 -23.23 9.63 1.63
CA THR A 338 -24.71 9.57 1.64
C THR A 338 -25.24 8.95 2.93
N TYR A 339 -24.62 7.86 3.40
CA TYR A 339 -25.17 7.03 4.49
C TYR A 339 -24.28 7.01 5.75
N GLY A 340 -23.06 7.52 5.68
CA GLY A 340 -22.14 7.60 6.80
C GLY A 340 -21.35 6.33 7.08
N ALA A 341 -20.39 6.44 8.00
CA ALA A 341 -19.44 5.40 8.36
C ALA A 341 -20.10 4.16 8.99
N ASP A 342 -21.12 4.35 9.84
CA ASP A 342 -21.81 3.24 10.50
C ASP A 342 -22.56 2.34 9.51
N ALA A 343 -23.18 2.95 8.48
CA ALA A 343 -23.82 2.21 7.41
C ALA A 343 -22.80 1.45 6.54
N PHE A 344 -21.63 2.05 6.31
CA PHE A 344 -20.56 1.39 5.58
C PHE A 344 -19.95 0.22 6.40
N GLN A 345 -19.84 0.35 7.73
CA GLN A 345 -19.42 -0.77 8.59
C GLN A 345 -20.38 -1.95 8.47
N LYS A 346 -21.70 -1.71 8.40
CA LYS A 346 -22.69 -2.79 8.16
C LYS A 346 -22.46 -3.46 6.81
N ARG A 347 -22.15 -2.70 5.75
CA ARG A 347 -21.78 -3.29 4.45
C ARG A 347 -20.55 -4.18 4.51
N ILE A 348 -19.57 -3.82 5.35
CA ILE A 348 -18.38 -4.66 5.61
C ILE A 348 -18.78 -5.95 6.33
N ASP A 349 -19.64 -5.85 7.36
CA ASP A 349 -20.07 -6.99 8.16
C ASP A 349 -20.91 -7.97 7.31
N ASP A 350 -21.76 -7.44 6.43
CA ASP A 350 -22.65 -8.17 5.53
C ASP A 350 -21.98 -8.55 4.19
N ALA A 351 -20.65 -8.38 4.05
CA ALA A 351 -19.95 -8.63 2.80
C ALA A 351 -20.18 -10.07 2.30
N GLU A 352 -20.60 -10.19 1.04
CA GLU A 352 -20.98 -11.44 0.39
C GLU A 352 -19.75 -12.33 0.15
N ASN A 353 -19.87 -13.62 0.39
CA ASN A 353 -18.83 -14.58 0.04
C ASN A 353 -18.56 -14.54 -1.47
N SER A 354 -17.29 -14.60 -1.89
CA SER A 354 -16.91 -14.48 -3.30
C SER A 354 -17.55 -15.53 -4.20
N PHE A 355 -17.71 -16.78 -3.73
CA PHE A 355 -18.38 -17.82 -4.51
C PHE A 355 -19.85 -17.50 -4.72
N LEU A 356 -20.57 -17.07 -3.68
CA LEU A 356 -21.98 -16.66 -3.82
C LEU A 356 -22.13 -15.45 -4.73
N TYR A 357 -21.20 -14.50 -4.67
CA TYR A 357 -21.16 -13.38 -5.59
C TYR A 357 -20.98 -13.83 -7.04
N GLU A 358 -20.03 -14.73 -7.33
CA GLU A 358 -19.81 -15.29 -8.66
C GLU A 358 -21.06 -15.99 -9.19
N VAL A 359 -21.70 -16.84 -8.36
CA VAL A 359 -22.95 -17.53 -8.70
C VAL A 359 -24.06 -16.53 -9.03
N ARG A 360 -24.25 -15.49 -8.20
CA ARG A 360 -25.28 -14.47 -8.41
C ARG A 360 -25.03 -13.63 -9.69
N ILE A 361 -23.79 -13.36 -10.03
CA ILE A 361 -23.48 -12.66 -11.29
C ILE A 361 -23.71 -13.59 -12.49
N LEU A 362 -23.31 -14.87 -12.36
CA LEU A 362 -23.53 -15.86 -13.41
C LEU A 362 -25.01 -16.08 -13.69
N GLU A 363 -25.85 -16.16 -12.63
CA GLU A 363 -27.30 -16.31 -12.71
C GLU A 363 -27.95 -15.30 -13.65
N ARG A 364 -27.45 -14.06 -13.70
CA ARG A 364 -27.98 -12.99 -14.55
C ARG A 364 -27.89 -13.30 -16.07
N ASN A 365 -27.09 -14.29 -16.46
CA ASN A 365 -26.89 -14.67 -17.85
C ASN A 365 -27.84 -15.79 -18.31
N TYR A 366 -28.67 -16.33 -17.41
CA TYR A 366 -29.57 -17.46 -17.69
C TYR A 366 -30.99 -17.15 -17.33
N ASP A 367 -31.92 -17.63 -18.17
CA ASP A 367 -33.34 -17.66 -17.80
C ASP A 367 -33.61 -18.90 -16.93
N LEU A 368 -33.71 -18.69 -15.63
CA LEU A 368 -33.95 -19.77 -14.67
C LEU A 368 -35.43 -20.22 -14.65
N ASN A 369 -36.34 -19.64 -15.45
CA ASN A 369 -37.68 -20.15 -15.65
C ASN A 369 -37.71 -21.21 -16.76
N ASP A 370 -36.71 -21.18 -17.67
CA ASP A 370 -36.54 -22.20 -18.71
C ASP A 370 -35.75 -23.41 -18.19
N PRO A 371 -36.25 -24.68 -18.39
CA PRO A 371 -35.53 -25.86 -18.00
C PRO A 371 -34.12 -26.03 -18.61
N ALA A 372 -33.93 -25.61 -19.88
CA ALA A 372 -32.63 -25.66 -20.53
C ALA A 372 -31.67 -24.61 -19.96
N GLY A 373 -32.19 -23.40 -19.66
CA GLY A 373 -31.45 -22.35 -18.97
C GLY A 373 -30.99 -22.79 -17.57
N LYS A 374 -31.87 -23.41 -16.78
CA LYS A 374 -31.49 -24.00 -15.48
C LYS A 374 -30.37 -25.03 -15.60
N THR A 375 -30.48 -25.97 -16.55
CA THR A 375 -29.47 -27.02 -16.75
C THR A 375 -28.13 -26.41 -17.12
N SER A 376 -28.12 -25.43 -18.04
CA SER A 376 -26.90 -24.74 -18.45
C SER A 376 -26.24 -23.99 -17.29
N PHE A 377 -27.04 -23.30 -16.48
CA PHE A 377 -26.56 -22.61 -15.27
C PHE A 377 -25.92 -23.55 -14.28
N PHE A 378 -26.59 -24.67 -13.91
CA PHE A 378 -26.05 -25.62 -12.97
C PHE A 378 -24.78 -26.30 -13.48
N ASN A 379 -24.70 -26.60 -14.77
CA ASN A 379 -23.48 -27.16 -15.36
C ASN A 379 -22.29 -26.20 -15.24
N GLU A 380 -22.50 -24.90 -15.42
CA GLU A 380 -21.44 -23.90 -15.33
C GLU A 380 -21.00 -23.60 -13.90
N VAL A 381 -21.95 -23.60 -12.95
CA VAL A 381 -21.64 -23.43 -11.51
C VAL A 381 -20.87 -24.63 -10.94
N SER A 382 -21.02 -25.82 -11.53
CA SER A 382 -20.43 -27.08 -11.03
C SER A 382 -18.98 -27.30 -11.48
N VAL A 383 -18.44 -26.45 -12.35
CA VAL A 383 -17.07 -26.49 -12.88
C VAL A 383 -16.19 -25.53 -12.10
#